data_c1b3fbba70a11f3afe5d55c303783f60
#
_entry.id   c1b3fbba70a11f3afe5d55c303783f60
#
_cell.length_a   1.000
_cell.length_b   1.000
_cell.length_c   1.000
_cell.angle_alpha   90.00
_cell.angle_beta   90.00
_cell.angle_gamma   90.00
#
_symmetry.space_group_name_H-M   'P 1'
#
loop_
_entity.id
_entity.type
_entity.pdbx_description
1 polymer ?
#
loop_
_entity_poly.entity_id
_entity_poly.type
_entity_poly.pdbx_seq_one_letter_code
_entity_poly.pdbx_strand_id
1 'polypeptide(L)'
;MKASAVTAALAVGASTVLAAPSIKARDDVTPITVKGNAFFKGDERFYIRGVDYQPGGSSDLADPIADANGCKRDIAKFKELGLNTIRVYSVDNSKNHDECMNALADAGIYLVLDVNTPKYSINRAKPKASYNDVYLQYIFATVDAFASYKNTLAFFSGNEVINDGPSSSAAPYVKAVTRDLRQYIRSRNYREIPVGYSAVSPYATYW
;
A
#
# COMPACT_ATOMS: atom_id res chain seq x y z
N MET A 1 -35.41 -45.86 47.40
CA MET A 1 -34.49 -44.81 47.01
C MET A 1 -34.58 -44.61 45.49
N LYS A 2 -35.19 -43.52 45.04
CA LYS A 2 -35.34 -43.19 43.59
C LYS A 2 -34.29 -42.14 43.26
N ALA A 3 -33.36 -42.44 42.36
CA ALA A 3 -32.38 -41.50 41.84
C ALA A 3 -32.95 -40.82 40.61
N SER A 4 -33.08 -39.51 40.65
CA SER A 4 -33.49 -38.67 39.49
C SER A 4 -32.20 -38.22 38.79
N ALA A 5 -32.06 -38.60 37.53
CA ALA A 5 -31.01 -38.09 36.65
C ALA A 5 -31.49 -36.73 36.04
N VAL A 6 -30.71 -35.70 36.27
CA VAL A 6 -30.88 -34.38 35.64
C VAL A 6 -30.01 -34.32 34.40
N THR A 7 -30.63 -34.29 33.22
CA THR A 7 -29.96 -34.14 31.95
C THR A 7 -29.85 -32.64 31.66
N ALA A 8 -28.62 -32.11 31.72
CA ALA A 8 -28.33 -30.72 31.30
C ALA A 8 -28.08 -30.69 29.78
N ALA A 9 -28.97 -30.02 29.06
CA ALA A 9 -28.78 -29.75 27.62
C ALA A 9 -27.89 -28.50 27.43
N LEU A 10 -26.69 -28.71 26.89
CA LEU A 10 -25.83 -27.59 26.41
C LEU A 10 -26.38 -27.11 25.08
N ALA A 11 -26.93 -25.90 25.06
CA ALA A 11 -27.23 -25.19 23.82
C ALA A 11 -25.93 -24.54 23.28
N VAL A 12 -25.37 -25.11 22.25
CA VAL A 12 -24.25 -24.49 21.47
C VAL A 12 -24.87 -23.45 20.56
N GLY A 13 -24.75 -22.18 20.94
CA GLY A 13 -25.13 -21.03 20.10
C GLY A 13 -24.11 -20.87 18.96
N ALA A 14 -24.50 -21.24 17.75
CA ALA A 14 -23.73 -20.93 16.54
C ALA A 14 -23.86 -19.43 16.25
N SER A 15 -22.82 -18.65 16.59
CA SER A 15 -22.70 -17.26 16.17
C SER A 15 -22.36 -17.24 14.66
N THR A 16 -23.36 -16.94 13.84
CA THR A 16 -23.13 -16.64 12.42
C THR A 16 -22.43 -15.29 12.31
N VAL A 17 -21.12 -15.30 12.07
CA VAL A 17 -20.39 -14.12 11.65
C VAL A 17 -20.86 -13.79 10.23
N LEU A 18 -21.71 -12.77 10.10
CA LEU A 18 -22.03 -12.18 8.80
C LEU A 18 -20.75 -11.51 8.29
N ALA A 19 -20.07 -12.17 7.37
CA ALA A 19 -18.99 -11.54 6.61
C ALA A 19 -19.59 -10.35 5.85
N ALA A 20 -19.07 -9.15 6.10
CA ALA A 20 -19.39 -7.98 5.29
C ALA A 20 -19.10 -8.31 3.81
N PRO A 21 -19.95 -7.86 2.85
CA PRO A 21 -19.69 -8.10 1.45
C PRO A 21 -18.34 -7.45 1.10
N SER A 22 -17.36 -8.26 0.77
CA SER A 22 -16.09 -7.76 0.22
C SER A 22 -16.42 -7.20 -1.17
N ILE A 23 -16.29 -5.89 -1.34
CA ILE A 23 -16.35 -5.27 -2.66
C ILE A 23 -15.11 -5.77 -3.39
N LYS A 24 -15.30 -6.65 -4.36
CA LYS A 24 -14.23 -7.30 -5.11
C LYS A 24 -13.47 -6.25 -5.92
N ALA A 25 -12.14 -6.29 -5.89
CA ALA A 25 -11.30 -5.48 -6.77
C ALA A 25 -11.73 -5.67 -8.24
N ARG A 26 -11.78 -4.59 -9.01
CA ARG A 26 -12.29 -4.60 -10.40
C ARG A 26 -11.39 -5.40 -11.32
N ASP A 27 -11.99 -6.31 -12.07
CA ASP A 27 -11.26 -7.18 -13.00
C ASP A 27 -11.00 -6.54 -14.39
N ASP A 28 -11.66 -5.42 -14.69
CA ASP A 28 -11.58 -4.70 -15.98
C ASP A 28 -10.41 -3.72 -16.11
N VAL A 29 -9.66 -3.48 -15.03
CA VAL A 29 -8.49 -2.59 -15.03
C VAL A 29 -7.25 -3.34 -15.55
N THR A 30 -6.59 -2.80 -16.58
CA THR A 30 -5.29 -3.31 -17.05
C THR A 30 -4.17 -2.87 -16.09
N PRO A 31 -3.48 -3.77 -15.40
CA PRO A 31 -2.38 -3.41 -14.52
C PRO A 31 -1.22 -2.80 -15.29
N ILE A 32 -0.49 -1.90 -14.63
CA ILE A 32 0.78 -1.41 -15.17
C ILE A 32 1.88 -2.44 -14.91
N THR A 33 2.71 -2.68 -15.92
CA THR A 33 3.86 -3.59 -15.88
C THR A 33 5.15 -2.83 -16.20
N VAL A 34 6.29 -3.45 -15.87
CA VAL A 34 7.61 -2.93 -16.22
C VAL A 34 8.21 -3.79 -17.32
N LYS A 35 8.68 -3.17 -18.41
CA LYS A 35 9.44 -3.82 -19.47
C LYS A 35 10.74 -3.00 -19.68
N GLY A 36 11.88 -3.58 -19.32
CA GLY A 36 13.15 -2.85 -19.30
C GLY A 36 13.14 -1.70 -18.27
N ASN A 37 13.36 -0.48 -18.72
CA ASN A 37 13.37 0.74 -17.91
C ASN A 37 12.06 1.54 -17.98
N ALA A 38 10.95 0.90 -18.31
CA ALA A 38 9.73 1.61 -18.64
C ALA A 38 8.46 0.95 -18.14
N PHE A 39 7.44 1.77 -17.86
CA PHE A 39 6.08 1.33 -17.54
C PHE A 39 5.24 1.12 -18.80
N PHE A 40 4.37 0.10 -18.76
CA PHE A 40 3.45 -0.23 -19.84
C PHE A 40 2.06 -0.56 -19.30
N LYS A 41 1.03 -0.12 -20.04
CA LYS A 41 -0.36 -0.56 -19.90
C LYS A 41 -0.68 -1.50 -21.05
N GLY A 42 -0.64 -2.81 -20.80
CA GLY A 42 -0.62 -3.77 -21.89
C GLY A 42 0.63 -3.62 -22.77
N ASP A 43 0.45 -3.28 -24.04
CA ASP A 43 1.56 -3.04 -24.97
C ASP A 43 1.86 -1.54 -25.19
N GLU A 44 1.05 -0.65 -24.62
CA GLU A 44 1.27 0.77 -24.74
C GLU A 44 2.20 1.30 -23.64
N ARG A 45 3.12 2.19 -24.02
CA ARG A 45 3.98 2.89 -23.09
C ARG A 45 3.15 3.74 -22.13
N PHE A 46 3.36 3.55 -20.82
CA PHE A 46 2.70 4.33 -19.80
C PHE A 46 3.64 5.41 -19.25
N TYR A 47 3.23 6.66 -19.37
CA TYR A 47 3.94 7.80 -18.80
C TYR A 47 3.20 8.30 -17.57
N ILE A 48 3.87 8.31 -16.42
CA ILE A 48 3.29 8.83 -15.17
C ILE A 48 3.06 10.32 -15.30
N ARG A 49 1.81 10.75 -15.11
CA ARG A 49 1.39 12.12 -14.89
C ARG A 49 0.66 12.13 -13.57
N GLY A 50 1.36 12.49 -12.51
CA GLY A 50 0.87 12.27 -11.16
C GLY A 50 1.13 13.43 -10.22
N VAL A 51 0.54 13.30 -9.04
CA VAL A 51 0.72 14.20 -7.91
C VAL A 51 0.86 13.39 -6.63
N ASP A 52 1.64 13.93 -5.70
CA ASP A 52 1.65 13.46 -4.32
C ASP A 52 0.37 13.92 -3.64
N TYR A 53 -0.49 12.96 -3.27
CA TYR A 53 -1.81 13.21 -2.70
C TYR A 53 -1.76 13.07 -1.19
N GLN A 54 -1.67 14.20 -0.51
CA GLN A 54 -1.59 14.29 0.95
C GLN A 54 -2.43 15.47 1.45
N PRO A 55 -3.76 15.34 1.51
CA PRO A 55 -4.64 16.35 2.09
C PRO A 55 -4.22 16.65 3.55
N GLY A 56 -4.18 17.93 3.93
CA GLY A 56 -3.68 18.35 5.24
C GLY A 56 -2.16 18.52 5.32
N GLY A 57 -1.41 18.10 4.29
CA GLY A 57 0.05 18.22 4.22
C GLY A 57 0.79 17.27 5.18
N SER A 58 2.08 17.53 5.39
CA SER A 58 2.95 16.65 6.19
C SER A 58 2.65 16.66 7.70
N SER A 59 1.91 17.65 8.18
CA SER A 59 1.54 17.78 9.60
C SER A 59 0.26 17.02 9.96
N ASP A 60 -0.55 16.67 9.00
CA ASP A 60 -1.78 15.88 9.18
C ASP A 60 -1.70 14.62 8.31
N LEU A 61 -1.19 13.55 8.92
CA LEU A 61 -0.97 12.27 8.25
C LEU A 61 -2.27 11.46 8.18
N ALA A 62 -3.28 12.04 7.57
CA ALA A 62 -4.51 11.34 7.28
C ALA A 62 -4.28 10.25 6.21
N ASP A 63 -5.14 9.23 6.24
CA ASP A 63 -5.27 8.25 5.17
C ASP A 63 -6.28 8.79 4.15
N PRO A 64 -5.83 9.39 3.03
CA PRO A 64 -6.74 10.09 2.13
C PRO A 64 -7.59 9.16 1.29
N ILE A 65 -7.21 7.89 1.16
CA ILE A 65 -7.93 6.89 0.37
C ILE A 65 -8.86 6.02 1.22
N ALA A 66 -8.86 6.18 2.54
CA ALA A 66 -9.90 5.67 3.42
C ALA A 66 -11.09 6.64 3.56
N ASP A 67 -10.93 7.93 3.20
CA ASP A 67 -12.01 8.90 3.09
C ASP A 67 -12.64 8.85 1.68
N ALA A 68 -13.66 8.01 1.52
CA ALA A 68 -14.32 7.83 0.23
C ALA A 68 -14.93 9.11 -0.34
N ASN A 69 -15.45 10.00 0.52
CA ASN A 69 -16.07 11.24 0.06
C ASN A 69 -15.02 12.26 -0.40
N GLY A 70 -13.96 12.46 0.39
CA GLY A 70 -12.82 13.30 0.01
C GLY A 70 -12.17 12.81 -1.27
N CYS A 71 -11.90 11.51 -1.36
CA CYS A 71 -11.34 10.88 -2.55
C CYS A 71 -12.18 11.13 -3.81
N LYS A 72 -13.50 10.86 -3.77
CA LYS A 72 -14.41 11.08 -4.90
C LYS A 72 -14.48 12.54 -5.33
N ARG A 73 -14.49 13.47 -4.36
CA ARG A 73 -14.42 14.91 -4.63
C ARG A 73 -13.16 15.28 -5.40
N ASP A 74 -12.00 14.78 -4.95
CA ASP A 74 -10.69 15.18 -5.46
C ASP A 74 -10.35 14.49 -6.79
N ILE A 75 -10.90 13.30 -7.07
CA ILE A 75 -10.80 12.62 -8.38
C ILE A 75 -11.28 13.53 -9.52
N ALA A 76 -12.34 14.34 -9.31
CA ALA A 76 -12.80 15.27 -10.32
C ALA A 76 -11.70 16.27 -10.71
N LYS A 77 -10.92 16.75 -9.73
CA LYS A 77 -9.79 17.64 -9.96
C LYS A 77 -8.61 16.93 -10.61
N PHE A 78 -8.33 15.71 -10.23
CA PHE A 78 -7.28 14.88 -10.88
C PHE A 78 -7.57 14.70 -12.37
N LYS A 79 -8.85 14.48 -12.74
CA LYS A 79 -9.27 14.39 -14.14
C LYS A 79 -9.11 15.71 -14.89
N GLU A 80 -9.51 16.83 -14.31
CA GLU A 80 -9.33 18.17 -14.88
C GLU A 80 -7.85 18.47 -15.17
N LEU A 81 -6.94 18.03 -14.28
CA LEU A 81 -5.49 18.17 -14.45
C LEU A 81 -4.86 17.13 -15.39
N GLY A 82 -5.64 16.18 -15.91
CA GLY A 82 -5.13 15.12 -16.79
C GLY A 82 -4.21 14.12 -16.11
N LEU A 83 -4.37 13.94 -14.78
CA LEU A 83 -3.57 13.00 -14.02
C LEU A 83 -4.01 11.56 -14.29
N ASN A 84 -3.05 10.65 -14.29
CA ASN A 84 -3.28 9.20 -14.37
C ASN A 84 -2.68 8.42 -13.18
N THR A 85 -2.05 9.11 -12.27
CA THR A 85 -1.38 8.51 -11.11
C THR A 85 -1.45 9.44 -9.91
N ILE A 86 -1.69 8.88 -8.74
CA ILE A 86 -1.47 9.56 -7.46
C ILE A 86 -0.46 8.77 -6.64
N ARG A 87 0.30 9.46 -5.79
CA ARG A 87 1.12 8.84 -4.75
C ARG A 87 0.54 9.15 -3.38
N VAL A 88 0.46 8.16 -2.52
CA VAL A 88 0.03 8.29 -1.13
C VAL A 88 1.15 7.87 -0.20
N TYR A 89 1.46 8.72 0.79
CA TYR A 89 2.59 8.53 1.71
C TYR A 89 2.27 7.65 2.92
N SER A 90 1.00 7.59 3.33
CA SER A 90 0.61 6.88 4.54
C SER A 90 -0.82 6.40 4.45
N VAL A 91 -1.03 5.15 4.84
CA VAL A 91 -2.36 4.55 4.96
C VAL A 91 -2.50 3.81 6.28
N ASP A 92 -3.71 3.65 6.74
CA ASP A 92 -4.08 2.71 7.79
C ASP A 92 -4.55 1.41 7.12
N ASN A 93 -3.66 0.44 7.01
CA ASN A 93 -3.92 -0.82 6.32
C ASN A 93 -5.01 -1.71 6.97
N SER A 94 -5.57 -1.30 8.10
CA SER A 94 -6.74 -1.92 8.73
C SER A 94 -8.08 -1.36 8.24
N LYS A 95 -8.07 -0.23 7.51
CA LYS A 95 -9.28 0.39 6.96
C LYS A 95 -9.65 -0.19 5.61
N ASN A 96 -10.92 0.03 5.23
CA ASN A 96 -11.41 -0.31 3.90
C ASN A 96 -11.10 0.83 2.92
N HIS A 97 -10.50 0.49 1.78
CA HIS A 97 -10.13 1.42 0.71
C HIS A 97 -10.91 1.16 -0.60
N ASP A 98 -11.82 0.18 -0.61
CA ASP A 98 -12.48 -0.27 -1.83
C ASP A 98 -13.19 0.85 -2.58
N GLU A 99 -13.91 1.72 -1.88
CA GLU A 99 -14.67 2.79 -2.54
C GLU A 99 -13.77 3.78 -3.27
N CYS A 100 -12.69 4.23 -2.63
CA CYS A 100 -11.74 5.15 -3.25
C CYS A 100 -10.94 4.45 -4.37
N MET A 101 -10.42 3.25 -4.11
CA MET A 101 -9.63 2.51 -5.10
C MET A 101 -10.44 2.18 -6.36
N ASN A 102 -11.72 1.82 -6.20
CA ASN A 102 -12.61 1.58 -7.35
C ASN A 102 -12.93 2.90 -8.09
N ALA A 103 -13.17 4.01 -7.37
CA ALA A 103 -13.39 5.31 -8.00
C ALA A 103 -12.17 5.82 -8.77
N LEU A 104 -10.95 5.61 -8.23
CA LEU A 104 -9.69 5.88 -8.93
C LEU A 104 -9.56 5.01 -10.19
N ALA A 105 -9.90 3.71 -10.08
CA ALA A 105 -9.88 2.79 -11.21
C ALA A 105 -10.84 3.23 -12.33
N ASP A 106 -12.08 3.63 -11.98
CA ASP A 106 -13.08 4.17 -12.91
C ASP A 106 -12.58 5.45 -13.62
N ALA A 107 -11.77 6.23 -12.93
CA ALA A 107 -11.16 7.44 -13.49
C ALA A 107 -9.89 7.16 -14.30
N GLY A 108 -9.43 5.90 -14.37
CA GLY A 108 -8.17 5.53 -15.02
C GLY A 108 -6.93 5.96 -14.25
N ILE A 109 -7.05 6.16 -12.93
CA ILE A 109 -5.98 6.65 -12.05
C ILE A 109 -5.37 5.49 -11.27
N TYR A 110 -4.05 5.40 -11.30
CA TYR A 110 -3.25 4.39 -10.62
C TYR A 110 -2.65 4.93 -9.32
N LEU A 111 -2.41 4.03 -8.37
CA LEU A 111 -1.83 4.33 -7.08
C LEU A 111 -0.36 3.91 -7.02
N VAL A 112 0.52 4.82 -6.64
CA VAL A 112 1.84 4.52 -6.07
C VAL A 112 1.74 4.71 -4.56
N LEU A 113 2.10 3.69 -3.79
CA LEU A 113 1.89 3.67 -2.35
C LEU A 113 3.20 3.47 -1.60
N ASP A 114 3.50 4.34 -0.67
CA ASP A 114 4.54 4.10 0.32
C ASP A 114 4.04 3.03 1.31
N VAL A 115 4.79 1.93 1.51
CA VAL A 115 4.38 0.88 2.46
C VAL A 115 4.69 1.26 3.91
N ASN A 116 5.56 2.23 4.11
CA ASN A 116 5.96 2.76 5.41
C ASN A 116 5.03 3.87 5.89
N THR A 117 5.07 4.11 7.19
CA THR A 117 4.44 5.27 7.84
C THR A 117 5.45 5.88 8.81
N PRO A 118 5.22 7.07 9.36
CA PRO A 118 6.12 7.65 10.37
C PRO A 118 6.36 6.73 11.59
N LYS A 119 5.37 5.90 11.94
CA LYS A 119 5.49 4.94 13.05
C LYS A 119 6.26 3.68 12.63
N TYR A 120 6.13 3.25 11.39
CA TYR A 120 6.72 2.03 10.84
C TYR A 120 7.57 2.37 9.62
N SER A 121 8.85 2.70 9.88
CA SER A 121 9.81 3.09 8.86
C SER A 121 11.24 2.76 9.28
N ILE A 122 12.15 2.71 8.32
CA ILE A 122 13.58 2.62 8.64
C ILE A 122 14.04 3.96 9.21
N ASN A 123 14.49 3.93 10.45
CA ASN A 123 15.05 5.10 11.13
C ASN A 123 16.51 5.32 10.67
N ARG A 124 16.79 6.42 9.99
CA ARG A 124 18.12 6.71 9.43
C ARG A 124 19.26 6.77 10.46
N ALA A 125 18.94 7.16 11.70
CA ALA A 125 19.92 7.20 12.78
C ALA A 125 20.13 5.86 13.49
N LYS A 126 19.14 4.96 13.41
CA LYS A 126 19.18 3.62 14.05
C LYS A 126 18.60 2.56 13.10
N PRO A 127 19.18 2.38 11.90
CA PRO A 127 18.56 1.54 10.86
C PRO A 127 18.47 0.07 11.28
N LYS A 128 19.49 -0.47 11.96
CA LYS A 128 19.49 -1.85 12.45
C LYS A 128 18.35 -2.13 13.44
N ALA A 129 18.08 -1.22 14.36
CA ALA A 129 17.04 -1.40 15.37
C ALA A 129 15.63 -1.26 14.78
N SER A 130 15.45 -0.45 13.74
CA SER A 130 14.16 -0.22 13.09
C SER A 130 13.81 -1.28 12.03
N TYR A 131 14.79 -2.00 11.51
CA TYR A 131 14.56 -3.14 10.64
C TYR A 131 14.32 -4.40 11.50
N ASN A 132 13.06 -4.61 11.86
CA ASN A 132 12.64 -5.67 12.78
C ASN A 132 11.32 -6.29 12.29
N ASP A 133 10.89 -7.36 12.97
CA ASP A 133 9.71 -8.15 12.63
C ASP A 133 8.41 -7.34 12.70
N VAL A 134 8.26 -6.45 13.68
CA VAL A 134 7.07 -5.59 13.81
C VAL A 134 6.94 -4.65 12.61
N TYR A 135 8.06 -4.04 12.19
CA TYR A 135 8.10 -3.22 10.98
C TYR A 135 7.76 -4.04 9.73
N LEU A 136 8.38 -5.21 9.57
CA LEU A 136 8.13 -6.09 8.42
C LEU A 136 6.68 -6.58 8.37
N GLN A 137 6.09 -6.97 9.50
CA GLN A 137 4.67 -7.34 9.57
C GLN A 137 3.77 -6.20 9.09
N TYR A 138 4.05 -4.96 9.50
CA TYR A 138 3.25 -3.81 9.09
C TYR A 138 3.31 -3.58 7.58
N ILE A 139 4.51 -3.54 6.98
CA ILE A 139 4.64 -3.27 5.54
C ILE A 139 4.09 -4.42 4.69
N PHE A 140 4.16 -5.67 5.17
CA PHE A 140 3.56 -6.81 4.49
C PHE A 140 2.03 -6.77 4.56
N ALA A 141 1.45 -6.37 5.69
CA ALA A 141 0.01 -6.15 5.81
C ALA A 141 -0.46 -5.02 4.86
N THR A 142 0.35 -3.98 4.65
CA THR A 142 0.07 -2.94 3.64
C THR A 142 0.08 -3.52 2.23
N VAL A 143 1.04 -4.39 1.90
CA VAL A 143 1.04 -5.09 0.61
C VAL A 143 -0.23 -5.94 0.45
N ASP A 144 -0.60 -6.73 1.47
CA ASP A 144 -1.80 -7.58 1.43
C ASP A 144 -3.08 -6.76 1.20
N ALA A 145 -3.19 -5.59 1.83
CA ALA A 145 -4.34 -4.71 1.69
C ALA A 145 -4.49 -4.12 0.28
N PHE A 146 -3.37 -3.93 -0.46
CA PHE A 146 -3.39 -3.23 -1.74
C PHE A 146 -3.03 -4.07 -2.96
N ALA A 147 -2.48 -5.27 -2.80
CA ALA A 147 -2.02 -6.11 -3.92
C ALA A 147 -3.15 -6.58 -4.85
N SER A 148 -4.38 -6.72 -4.33
CA SER A 148 -5.55 -7.15 -5.09
C SER A 148 -6.09 -6.07 -6.04
N TYR A 149 -5.86 -4.79 -5.75
CA TYR A 149 -6.30 -3.72 -6.64
C TYR A 149 -5.40 -3.65 -7.88
N LYS A 150 -5.99 -3.86 -9.06
CA LYS A 150 -5.25 -3.83 -10.32
C LYS A 150 -4.67 -2.45 -10.67
N ASN A 151 -5.23 -1.39 -10.11
CA ASN A 151 -4.72 -0.03 -10.22
C ASN A 151 -3.66 0.35 -9.17
N THR A 152 -3.22 -0.57 -8.31
CA THR A 152 -1.97 -0.37 -7.56
C THR A 152 -0.80 -0.50 -8.53
N LEU A 153 -0.15 0.61 -8.87
CA LEU A 153 0.94 0.65 -9.84
C LEU A 153 2.24 0.13 -9.25
N ALA A 154 2.62 0.65 -8.09
CA ALA A 154 3.90 0.34 -7.45
C ALA A 154 3.85 0.57 -5.95
N PHE A 155 4.79 -0.05 -5.24
CA PHE A 155 5.09 0.25 -3.84
C PHE A 155 6.44 0.95 -3.71
N PHE A 156 6.53 1.94 -2.81
CA PHE A 156 7.81 2.45 -2.35
C PHE A 156 8.21 1.79 -1.03
N SER A 157 9.42 1.24 -1.00
CA SER A 157 10.02 0.59 0.18
C SER A 157 10.50 1.58 1.25
N GLY A 158 10.48 2.86 0.96
CA GLY A 158 10.87 3.94 1.84
C GLY A 158 10.87 5.28 1.12
N ASN A 159 10.73 6.36 1.90
CA ASN A 159 10.80 7.73 1.43
C ASN A 159 11.95 8.45 2.13
N GLU A 160 12.91 8.93 1.34
CA GLU A 160 14.01 9.81 1.80
C GLU A 160 14.71 9.35 3.08
N VAL A 161 14.85 8.03 3.28
CA VAL A 161 15.58 7.45 4.41
C VAL A 161 17.02 7.93 4.40
N ILE A 162 17.61 8.02 3.19
CA ILE A 162 18.94 8.56 2.97
C ILE A 162 18.77 9.95 2.38
N ASN A 163 19.13 10.98 3.15
CA ASN A 163 18.99 12.38 2.75
C ASN A 163 20.25 13.22 3.02
N ASP A 164 21.30 12.61 3.57
CA ASP A 164 22.61 13.22 3.80
C ASP A 164 23.71 12.15 3.84
N GLY A 165 24.96 12.57 3.93
CA GLY A 165 26.11 11.66 4.01
C GLY A 165 26.04 10.69 5.19
N PRO A 166 25.78 11.15 6.43
CA PRO A 166 25.65 10.30 7.62
C PRO A 166 24.55 9.22 7.49
N SER A 167 23.43 9.52 6.84
CA SER A 167 22.31 8.58 6.66
C SER A 167 22.59 7.49 5.60
N SER A 168 23.70 7.57 4.87
CA SER A 168 24.10 6.54 3.89
C SER A 168 24.27 5.15 4.51
N SER A 169 24.55 5.07 5.82
CA SER A 169 24.61 3.82 6.58
C SER A 169 23.27 3.06 6.60
N ALA A 170 22.14 3.71 6.27
CA ALA A 170 20.84 3.08 6.14
C ALA A 170 20.62 2.37 4.78
N ALA A 171 21.46 2.60 3.77
CA ALA A 171 21.29 2.04 2.43
C ALA A 171 21.15 0.50 2.39
N PRO A 172 21.95 -0.29 3.12
CA PRO A 172 21.79 -1.74 3.14
C PRO A 172 20.40 -2.18 3.65
N TYR A 173 19.80 -1.42 4.57
CA TYR A 173 18.48 -1.73 5.13
C TYR A 173 17.36 -1.37 4.16
N VAL A 174 17.45 -0.25 3.45
CA VAL A 174 16.52 0.10 2.36
C VAL A 174 16.56 -0.98 1.26
N LYS A 175 17.76 -1.42 0.90
CA LYS A 175 17.93 -2.53 -0.06
C LYS A 175 17.32 -3.84 0.46
N ALA A 176 17.49 -4.14 1.75
CA ALA A 176 16.90 -5.32 2.38
C ALA A 176 15.36 -5.26 2.34
N VAL A 177 14.76 -4.13 2.73
CA VAL A 177 13.30 -3.93 2.66
C VAL A 177 12.78 -4.11 1.23
N THR A 178 13.44 -3.52 0.23
CA THR A 178 13.06 -3.67 -1.18
C THR A 178 13.11 -5.14 -1.62
N ARG A 179 14.14 -5.87 -1.22
CA ARG A 179 14.26 -7.33 -1.46
C ARG A 179 13.11 -8.08 -0.82
N ASP A 180 12.83 -7.81 0.45
CA ASP A 180 11.85 -8.54 1.24
C ASP A 180 10.42 -8.30 0.73
N LEU A 181 10.09 -7.07 0.34
CA LEU A 181 8.81 -6.75 -0.32
C LEU A 181 8.64 -7.54 -1.62
N ARG A 182 9.66 -7.57 -2.48
CA ARG A 182 9.62 -8.34 -3.74
C ARG A 182 9.48 -9.85 -3.48
N GLN A 183 10.16 -10.37 -2.47
CA GLN A 183 10.04 -11.78 -2.09
C GLN A 183 8.65 -12.08 -1.51
N TYR A 184 8.13 -11.18 -0.68
CA TYR A 184 6.80 -11.31 -0.10
C TYR A 184 5.71 -11.34 -1.19
N ILE A 185 5.71 -10.38 -2.11
CA ILE A 185 4.79 -10.33 -3.25
C ILE A 185 4.78 -11.66 -4.02
N ARG A 186 5.98 -12.21 -4.31
CA ARG A 186 6.10 -13.50 -4.99
C ARG A 186 5.61 -14.68 -4.15
N SER A 187 5.95 -14.72 -2.86
CA SER A 187 5.54 -15.81 -1.96
C SER A 187 4.03 -15.89 -1.75
N ARG A 188 3.34 -14.75 -1.90
CA ARG A 188 1.88 -14.64 -1.82
C ARG A 188 1.17 -14.92 -3.15
N ASN A 189 1.92 -15.21 -4.22
CA ASN A 189 1.40 -15.36 -5.57
C ASN A 189 0.61 -14.12 -6.06
N TYR A 190 0.95 -12.94 -5.57
CA TYR A 190 0.40 -11.70 -6.11
C TYR A 190 0.99 -11.42 -7.49
N ARG A 191 0.29 -10.60 -8.29
CA ARG A 191 0.87 -10.10 -9.53
C ARG A 191 2.19 -9.39 -9.24
N GLU A 192 3.06 -9.33 -10.22
CA GLU A 192 4.34 -8.64 -10.08
C GLU A 192 4.10 -7.12 -10.01
N ILE A 193 4.02 -6.59 -8.78
CA ILE A 193 3.90 -5.15 -8.52
C ILE A 193 5.31 -4.58 -8.36
N PRO A 194 5.67 -3.54 -9.14
CA PRO A 194 6.98 -2.90 -9.01
C PRO A 194 7.23 -2.38 -7.59
N VAL A 195 8.46 -2.56 -7.10
CA VAL A 195 8.92 -2.01 -5.82
C VAL A 195 10.11 -1.11 -6.07
N GLY A 196 9.97 0.16 -5.70
CA GLY A 196 10.97 1.20 -5.82
C GLY A 196 11.33 1.82 -4.48
N TYR A 197 12.11 2.89 -4.55
CA TYR A 197 12.48 3.74 -3.43
C TYR A 197 12.33 5.21 -3.83
N SER A 198 11.75 6.01 -2.97
CA SER A 198 11.66 7.46 -3.17
C SER A 198 12.90 8.13 -2.61
N ALA A 199 13.82 8.47 -3.49
CA ALA A 199 15.10 9.10 -3.15
C ALA A 199 15.00 10.62 -3.20
N VAL A 200 15.69 11.30 -2.28
CA VAL A 200 15.85 12.75 -2.32
C VAL A 200 16.93 13.14 -3.33
N SER A 201 16.71 14.17 -4.13
CA SER A 201 17.73 14.83 -4.91
C SER A 201 18.59 15.73 -3.96
N PRO A 202 19.95 15.73 -4.04
CA PRO A 202 20.82 15.20 -5.09
C PRO A 202 21.29 13.75 -4.89
N TYR A 203 20.79 13.04 -3.90
CA TYR A 203 21.28 11.70 -3.55
C TYR A 203 20.65 10.57 -4.41
N ALA A 204 19.78 10.90 -5.36
CA ALA A 204 19.14 9.93 -6.26
C ALA A 204 20.13 9.20 -7.19
N THR A 205 21.36 9.69 -7.33
CA THR A 205 22.39 9.13 -8.22
C THR A 205 23.18 7.96 -7.62
N TYR A 206 22.92 7.60 -6.36
CA TYR A 206 23.66 6.52 -5.67
C TYR A 206 22.99 5.14 -5.74
N TRP A 207 21.98 4.96 -6.61
CA TRP A 207 21.17 3.72 -6.72
C TRP A 207 21.25 3.07 -8.11
#